data_1fb695dc11824366606d7f13b2a145ab
#
_entry.id   1fb695dc11824366606d7f13b2a145ab
#
_cell.length_a   1.000
_cell.length_b   1.000
_cell.length_c   1.000
_cell.angle_alpha   90.00
_cell.angle_beta   90.00
_cell.angle_gamma   90.00
#
_symmetry.space_group_name_H-M   'P 1'
#
loop_
_entity.id
_entity.type
_entity.pdbx_description
1 polymer ?
#
loop_
_entity_poly.entity_id
_entity_poly.type
_entity_poly.pdbx_seq_one_letter_code
_entity_poly.pdbx_strand_id
1 'polypeptide(L)'
;SQDGFNGSLNTGVTFGITPKTNSALNMNYRVGKVNFYTNYGFNHGINANNGFVNSERTDQENRQDFKFKNKNNSHLIKFGMDYYINDKNTISAYTNQSFTYGSGDGLTTVVYDDAITNRNTSQYFVNTGDDKNQTYDVVFKHDFDKKDENLELQFNYSHTVSDENTVYDETISNPTFNFDRTNLVKGTTDH
;
A
#
# COMPACT_ATOMS: atom_id res chain seq x y z
N SER A 1 34.46 -16.77 8.15
CA SER A 1 33.29 -16.53 7.30
C SER A 1 33.41 -17.35 6.04
N GLN A 2 32.38 -18.11 5.66
CA GLN A 2 32.38 -18.89 4.42
C GLN A 2 31.77 -18.05 3.29
N ASP A 3 32.45 -18.02 2.16
CA ASP A 3 31.89 -17.50 0.91
C ASP A 3 30.76 -18.41 0.47
N GLY A 4 29.71 -17.88 -0.14
CA GLY A 4 28.62 -18.69 -0.60
C GLY A 4 27.37 -17.92 -0.99
N PHE A 5 26.48 -18.65 -1.64
CA PHE A 5 25.15 -18.18 -2.02
C PHE A 5 24.11 -18.98 -1.25
N ASN A 6 23.10 -18.27 -0.77
CA ASN A 6 21.86 -18.88 -0.27
C ASN A 6 20.65 -18.07 -0.71
N GLY A 7 19.52 -18.73 -0.76
CA GLY A 7 18.28 -18.06 -1.14
C GLY A 7 17.07 -18.90 -0.79
N SER A 8 15.90 -18.24 -0.75
CA SER A 8 14.61 -18.88 -0.56
C SER A 8 13.56 -18.24 -1.44
N LEU A 9 12.65 -19.06 -1.95
CA LEU A 9 11.47 -18.62 -2.69
C LEU A 9 10.23 -19.14 -1.95
N ASN A 10 9.35 -18.22 -1.56
CA ASN A 10 8.06 -18.55 -0.97
C ASN A 10 6.96 -18.02 -1.88
N THR A 11 5.97 -18.85 -2.18
CA THR A 11 4.79 -18.44 -2.96
C THR A 11 3.54 -18.94 -2.28
N GLY A 12 2.51 -18.11 -2.25
CA GLY A 12 1.24 -18.42 -1.65
C GLY A 12 0.07 -17.97 -2.52
N VAL A 13 -0.97 -18.78 -2.53
CA VAL A 13 -2.26 -18.44 -3.12
C VAL A 13 -3.34 -18.70 -2.07
N THR A 14 -4.13 -17.66 -1.81
CA THR A 14 -5.31 -17.79 -0.94
C THR A 14 -6.55 -17.85 -1.83
N PHE A 15 -7.28 -18.94 -1.71
CA PHE A 15 -8.54 -19.13 -2.44
C PHE A 15 -9.72 -18.65 -1.60
N GLY A 16 -10.66 -17.95 -2.25
CA GLY A 16 -11.86 -17.42 -1.63
C GLY A 16 -12.70 -16.70 -2.68
N ILE A 17 -13.70 -15.95 -2.24
CA ILE A 17 -14.49 -15.07 -3.13
C ILE A 17 -13.58 -14.08 -3.86
N THR A 18 -12.53 -13.64 -3.19
CA THR A 18 -11.49 -12.75 -3.74
C THR A 18 -10.13 -13.43 -3.58
N PRO A 19 -9.59 -14.08 -4.64
CA PRO A 19 -8.30 -14.74 -4.56
C PRO A 19 -7.17 -13.72 -4.37
N LYS A 20 -6.15 -14.14 -3.60
CA LYS A 20 -4.95 -13.34 -3.33
C LYS A 20 -3.72 -14.17 -3.59
N THR A 21 -2.68 -13.53 -4.12
CA THR A 21 -1.37 -14.17 -4.32
C THR A 21 -0.29 -13.35 -3.65
N ASN A 22 0.68 -14.03 -3.08
CA ASN A 22 1.90 -13.44 -2.55
C ASN A 22 3.10 -14.27 -2.98
N SER A 23 4.22 -13.60 -3.24
CA SER A 23 5.49 -14.24 -3.53
C SER A 23 6.61 -13.45 -2.86
N ALA A 24 7.60 -14.16 -2.33
CA ALA A 24 8.77 -13.56 -1.74
C ALA A 24 10.03 -14.35 -2.15
N LEU A 25 10.99 -13.64 -2.71
CA LEU A 25 12.30 -14.15 -3.06
C LEU A 25 13.33 -13.46 -2.17
N ASN A 26 14.16 -14.25 -1.49
CA ASN A 26 15.27 -13.75 -0.70
C ASN A 26 16.55 -14.38 -1.23
N MET A 27 17.59 -13.59 -1.43
CA MET A 27 18.91 -14.02 -1.87
C MET A 27 20.00 -13.32 -1.07
N ASN A 28 21.05 -14.07 -0.77
CA ASN A 28 22.23 -13.57 -0.11
C ASN A 28 23.46 -14.19 -0.78
N TYR A 29 24.45 -13.38 -1.07
CA TYR A 29 25.72 -13.81 -1.65
C TYR A 29 26.88 -13.16 -0.95
N ARG A 30 27.72 -13.96 -0.33
CA ARG A 30 28.92 -13.52 0.35
C ARG A 30 30.17 -13.94 -0.41
N VAL A 31 31.09 -12.98 -0.57
CA VAL A 31 32.40 -13.21 -1.15
C VAL A 31 33.44 -12.35 -0.41
N GLY A 32 34.40 -13.00 0.24
CA GLY A 32 35.40 -12.33 1.05
C GLY A 32 34.82 -11.40 2.11
N LYS A 33 35.09 -10.10 1.96
CA LYS A 33 34.63 -9.04 2.88
C LYS A 33 33.31 -8.40 2.47
N VAL A 34 32.65 -8.87 1.42
CA VAL A 34 31.42 -8.29 0.93
C VAL A 34 30.27 -9.27 1.03
N ASN A 35 29.14 -8.81 1.49
CA ASN A 35 27.89 -9.55 1.52
C ASN A 35 26.82 -8.75 0.77
N PHE A 36 26.30 -9.32 -0.32
CA PHE A 36 25.16 -8.77 -1.06
C PHE A 36 23.89 -9.48 -0.63
N TYR A 37 22.81 -8.73 -0.48
CA TYR A 37 21.51 -9.31 -0.19
C TYR A 37 20.41 -8.59 -0.98
N THR A 38 19.41 -9.36 -1.36
CA THR A 38 18.21 -8.82 -1.99
C THR A 38 16.97 -9.57 -1.54
N ASN A 39 15.90 -8.82 -1.33
CA ASN A 39 14.59 -9.36 -1.06
C ASN A 39 13.62 -8.75 -2.07
N TYR A 40 12.81 -9.59 -2.68
CA TYR A 40 11.72 -9.15 -3.55
C TYR A 40 10.42 -9.74 -3.04
N GLY A 41 9.43 -8.89 -2.80
CA GLY A 41 8.07 -9.26 -2.42
C GLY A 41 7.07 -8.79 -3.48
N PHE A 42 6.14 -9.65 -3.82
CA PHE A 42 5.00 -9.35 -4.67
C PHE A 42 3.71 -9.75 -3.98
N ASN A 43 2.75 -8.83 -3.94
CA ASN A 43 1.41 -9.12 -3.47
C ASN A 43 0.38 -8.64 -4.50
N HIS A 44 -0.56 -9.51 -4.81
CA HIS A 44 -1.74 -9.18 -5.59
C HIS A 44 -2.98 -9.61 -4.83
N GLY A 45 -3.95 -8.74 -4.72
CA GLY A 45 -5.19 -9.06 -4.04
C GLY A 45 -6.37 -8.22 -4.50
N ILE A 46 -7.54 -8.84 -4.44
CA ILE A 46 -8.82 -8.18 -4.60
C ILE A 46 -9.52 -8.26 -3.25
N ASN A 47 -10.06 -7.14 -2.77
CA ASN A 47 -10.92 -7.08 -1.59
C ASN A 47 -12.28 -6.57 -2.03
N ALA A 48 -13.33 -7.26 -1.63
CA ALA A 48 -14.71 -6.85 -1.84
C ALA A 48 -15.41 -6.73 -0.49
N ASN A 49 -16.04 -5.60 -0.27
CA ASN A 49 -16.82 -5.31 0.92
C ASN A 49 -18.19 -4.82 0.53
N ASN A 50 -19.20 -5.27 1.26
CA ASN A 50 -20.56 -4.78 1.15
C ASN A 50 -21.19 -4.70 2.53
N GLY A 51 -22.08 -3.77 2.72
CA GLY A 51 -22.77 -3.59 3.98
C GLY A 51 -23.82 -2.49 3.88
N PHE A 52 -24.36 -2.17 5.03
CA PHE A 52 -25.29 -1.07 5.16
C PHE A 52 -25.11 -0.35 6.50
N VAL A 53 -25.54 0.90 6.52
CA VAL A 53 -25.64 1.73 7.72
C VAL A 53 -27.05 2.32 7.77
N ASN A 54 -27.74 2.10 8.88
CA ASN A 54 -28.99 2.79 9.18
C ASN A 54 -28.67 3.97 10.11
N SER A 55 -29.20 5.11 9.81
CA SER A 55 -29.06 6.33 10.62
C SER A 55 -30.43 6.90 10.92
N GLU A 56 -30.71 7.06 12.20
CA GLU A 56 -31.95 7.65 12.69
C GLU A 56 -31.65 9.04 13.27
N ARG A 57 -32.42 10.01 12.87
CA ARG A 57 -32.43 11.36 13.40
C ARG A 57 -33.87 11.70 13.79
N THR A 58 -34.06 12.66 14.66
CA THR A 58 -35.38 13.02 15.20
C THR A 58 -36.50 13.19 14.16
N ASP A 59 -36.14 13.60 12.94
CA ASP A 59 -37.09 13.88 11.85
C ASP A 59 -36.78 13.15 10.54
N GLN A 60 -35.78 12.23 10.52
CA GLN A 60 -35.33 11.57 9.30
C GLN A 60 -34.65 10.25 9.58
N GLU A 61 -35.11 9.22 8.89
CA GLU A 61 -34.41 7.94 8.79
C GLU A 61 -33.71 7.85 7.44
N ASN A 62 -32.50 7.30 7.41
CA ASN A 62 -31.85 6.95 6.17
C ASN A 62 -31.15 5.60 6.26
N ARG A 63 -31.13 4.93 5.13
CA ARG A 63 -30.36 3.70 4.93
C ARG A 63 -29.36 3.92 3.82
N GLN A 64 -28.10 3.69 4.14
CA GLN A 64 -27.00 3.69 3.19
C GLN A 64 -26.54 2.26 2.95
N ASP A 65 -26.69 1.77 1.75
CA ASP A 65 -26.11 0.51 1.30
C ASP A 65 -24.83 0.81 0.52
N PHE A 66 -23.77 0.02 0.73
CA PHE A 66 -22.51 0.20 0.04
C PHE A 66 -21.94 -1.13 -0.46
N LYS A 67 -21.26 -1.07 -1.59
CA LYS A 67 -20.53 -2.18 -2.19
C LYS A 67 -19.26 -1.66 -2.84
N PHE A 68 -18.11 -2.16 -2.37
CA PHE A 68 -16.79 -1.75 -2.87
C PHE A 68 -15.98 -2.94 -3.31
N LYS A 69 -15.19 -2.76 -4.35
CA LYS A 69 -14.21 -3.72 -4.82
C LYS A 69 -12.89 -2.99 -5.06
N ASN A 70 -11.85 -3.41 -4.35
CA ASN A 70 -10.51 -2.83 -4.47
C ASN A 70 -9.54 -3.90 -4.93
N LYS A 71 -8.74 -3.58 -5.92
CA LYS A 71 -7.64 -4.39 -6.44
C LYS A 71 -6.33 -3.69 -6.09
N ASN A 72 -5.39 -4.44 -5.55
CA ASN A 72 -4.07 -3.94 -5.20
C ASN A 72 -2.97 -4.85 -5.73
N ASN A 73 -1.94 -4.23 -6.31
CA ASN A 73 -0.68 -4.86 -6.68
C ASN A 73 0.44 -4.14 -5.96
N SER A 74 1.28 -4.84 -5.22
CA SER A 74 2.44 -4.22 -4.58
C SER A 74 3.72 -5.01 -4.84
N HIS A 75 4.78 -4.26 -5.10
CA HIS A 75 6.14 -4.76 -5.28
C HIS A 75 7.02 -4.13 -4.22
N LEU A 76 7.73 -4.96 -3.49
CA LEU A 76 8.69 -4.56 -2.48
C LEU A 76 10.07 -5.09 -2.88
N ILE A 77 11.03 -4.20 -3.06
CA ILE A 77 12.38 -4.57 -3.46
C ILE A 77 13.34 -4.02 -2.40
N LYS A 78 14.11 -4.89 -1.79
CA LYS A 78 15.24 -4.49 -0.97
C LYS A 78 16.51 -5.02 -1.63
N PHE A 79 17.49 -4.15 -1.82
CA PHE A 79 18.83 -4.52 -2.27
C PHE A 79 19.85 -3.84 -1.34
N GLY A 80 20.85 -4.58 -0.91
CA GLY A 80 21.87 -4.04 -0.04
C GLY A 80 23.20 -4.77 -0.11
N MET A 81 24.20 -4.12 0.47
CA MET A 81 25.56 -4.60 0.56
C MET A 81 26.14 -4.26 1.92
N ASP A 82 26.80 -5.23 2.56
CA ASP A 82 27.63 -5.02 3.72
C ASP A 82 29.10 -5.20 3.33
N TYR A 83 29.95 -4.25 3.70
CA TYR A 83 31.39 -4.32 3.53
C TYR A 83 32.08 -4.38 4.90
N TYR A 84 32.64 -5.52 5.22
CA TYR A 84 33.39 -5.77 6.44
C TYR A 84 34.83 -5.31 6.26
N ILE A 85 35.13 -4.04 6.62
CA ILE A 85 36.47 -3.46 6.48
C ILE A 85 37.47 -4.28 7.31
N ASN A 86 37.09 -4.58 8.55
CA ASN A 86 37.79 -5.45 9.49
C ASN A 86 36.77 -5.97 10.53
N ASP A 87 37.26 -6.69 11.57
CA ASP A 87 36.40 -7.31 12.59
C ASP A 87 35.62 -6.30 13.47
N LYS A 88 35.99 -5.03 13.43
CA LYS A 88 35.34 -3.96 14.22
C LYS A 88 34.58 -2.94 13.37
N ASN A 89 34.81 -2.88 12.08
CA ASN A 89 34.26 -1.83 11.23
C ASN A 89 33.48 -2.43 10.07
N THR A 90 32.23 -2.02 9.94
CA THR A 90 31.33 -2.40 8.84
C THR A 90 30.71 -1.17 8.23
N ILE A 91 30.62 -1.13 6.89
CA ILE A 91 29.78 -0.20 6.15
C ILE A 91 28.70 -1.01 5.48
N SER A 92 27.44 -0.60 5.70
CA SER A 92 26.26 -1.15 5.03
C SER A 92 25.62 -0.06 4.17
N ALA A 93 25.23 -0.42 2.96
CA ALA A 93 24.44 0.45 2.10
C ALA A 93 23.26 -0.36 1.53
N TYR A 94 22.05 0.17 1.65
CA TYR A 94 20.87 -0.52 1.12
C TYR A 94 19.79 0.46 0.67
N THR A 95 18.93 -0.04 -0.20
CA THR A 95 17.74 0.66 -0.65
C THR A 95 16.50 -0.22 -0.46
N ASN A 96 15.39 0.40 -0.09
CA ASN A 96 14.07 -0.21 -0.14
C ASN A 96 13.23 0.56 -1.15
N GLN A 97 12.61 -0.17 -2.08
CA GLN A 97 11.75 0.37 -3.12
C GLN A 97 10.39 -0.29 -2.99
N SER A 98 9.35 0.50 -2.77
CA SER A 98 7.98 0.05 -2.69
C SER A 98 7.16 0.71 -3.78
N PHE A 99 6.47 -0.11 -4.57
CA PHE A 99 5.56 0.33 -5.64
C PHE A 99 4.22 -0.32 -5.39
N THR A 100 3.18 0.48 -5.21
CA THR A 100 1.82 0.01 -5.01
C THR A 100 0.92 0.62 -6.07
N TYR A 101 0.16 -0.23 -6.76
CA TYR A 101 -0.80 0.14 -7.78
C TYR A 101 -2.18 -0.31 -7.35
N GLY A 102 -3.04 0.65 -7.06
CA GLY A 102 -4.40 0.42 -6.60
C GLY A 102 -5.44 0.81 -7.65
N SER A 103 -6.51 0.05 -7.72
CA SER A 103 -7.73 0.48 -8.41
C SER A 103 -8.95 -0.03 -7.66
N GLY A 104 -10.02 0.74 -7.66
CA GLY A 104 -11.25 0.35 -7.00
C GLY A 104 -12.47 0.92 -7.69
N ASP A 105 -13.57 0.27 -7.47
CA ASP A 105 -14.89 0.75 -7.84
C ASP A 105 -15.88 0.49 -6.71
N GLY A 106 -16.87 1.32 -6.60
CA GLY A 106 -17.89 1.16 -5.58
C GLY A 106 -19.17 1.90 -5.88
N LEU A 107 -20.24 1.38 -5.29
CA LEU A 107 -21.56 1.97 -5.33
C LEU A 107 -22.02 2.20 -3.90
N THR A 108 -22.47 3.43 -3.64
CA THR A 108 -23.18 3.81 -2.42
C THR A 108 -24.56 4.30 -2.80
N THR A 109 -25.57 3.75 -2.16
CA THR A 109 -26.97 4.20 -2.35
C THR A 109 -27.52 4.63 -1.00
N VAL A 110 -28.09 5.83 -0.95
CA VAL A 110 -28.73 6.36 0.25
C VAL A 110 -30.20 6.57 -0.03
N VAL A 111 -31.04 5.93 0.74
CA VAL A 111 -32.50 6.10 0.72
C VAL A 111 -32.87 6.93 1.95
N TYR A 112 -33.53 8.04 1.72
CA TYR A 112 -34.07 8.90 2.78
C TYR A 112 -35.57 8.61 2.90
N ASP A 113 -35.99 8.11 4.03
CA ASP A 113 -37.39 7.89 4.39
C ASP A 113 -37.82 9.04 5.30
N ASP A 114 -38.19 10.16 4.69
CA ASP A 114 -38.82 11.26 5.39
C ASP A 114 -40.05 11.72 4.59
N ALA A 115 -41.06 12.24 5.30
CA ALA A 115 -42.31 12.67 4.71
C ALA A 115 -42.19 13.92 3.77
N ILE A 116 -41.00 14.54 3.74
CA ILE A 116 -40.75 15.83 3.07
C ILE A 116 -39.88 15.64 1.83
N THR A 117 -38.82 14.80 1.91
CA THR A 117 -37.79 14.74 0.88
C THR A 117 -37.86 13.52 -0.01
N ASN A 118 -38.32 12.37 0.50
CA ASN A 118 -38.46 11.11 -0.26
C ASN A 118 -37.40 10.98 -1.40
N ARG A 119 -36.13 11.20 -1.02
CA ARG A 119 -35.02 11.38 -1.95
C ARG A 119 -34.12 10.15 -1.91
N ASN A 120 -33.70 9.69 -3.09
CA ASN A 120 -32.67 8.67 -3.23
C ASN A 120 -31.42 9.26 -3.86
N THR A 121 -30.26 8.92 -3.32
CA THR A 121 -28.98 9.28 -3.90
C THR A 121 -28.20 8.01 -4.21
N SER A 122 -27.69 7.90 -5.41
CA SER A 122 -26.79 6.84 -5.83
C SER A 122 -25.49 7.46 -6.27
N GLN A 123 -24.38 7.02 -5.71
CA GLN A 123 -23.04 7.48 -6.05
C GLN A 123 -22.20 6.28 -6.44
N TYR A 124 -21.79 6.25 -7.70
CA TYR A 124 -20.79 5.32 -8.21
C TYR A 124 -19.44 6.02 -8.28
N PHE A 125 -18.39 5.35 -7.86
CA PHE A 125 -17.04 5.89 -7.99
C PHE A 125 -16.09 4.86 -8.57
N VAL A 126 -15.08 5.37 -9.28
CA VAL A 126 -13.90 4.62 -9.73
C VAL A 126 -12.68 5.38 -9.28
N ASN A 127 -11.80 4.71 -8.58
CA ASN A 127 -10.53 5.27 -8.17
C ASN A 127 -9.35 4.47 -8.74
N THR A 128 -8.25 5.18 -8.98
CA THR A 128 -6.93 4.61 -9.26
C THR A 128 -5.90 5.36 -8.44
N GLY A 129 -4.90 4.65 -7.94
CA GLY A 129 -3.83 5.26 -7.16
C GLY A 129 -2.53 4.49 -7.32
N ASP A 130 -1.44 5.25 -7.40
CA ASP A 130 -0.08 4.75 -7.51
C ASP A 130 0.75 5.36 -6.38
N ASP A 131 1.32 4.50 -5.53
CA ASP A 131 2.24 4.91 -4.47
C ASP A 131 3.64 4.39 -4.76
N LYS A 132 4.62 5.27 -4.68
CA LYS A 132 6.04 4.96 -4.81
C LYS A 132 6.76 5.48 -3.58
N ASN A 133 7.43 4.58 -2.86
CA ASN A 133 8.27 4.94 -1.73
C ASN A 133 9.67 4.38 -1.95
N GLN A 134 10.67 5.24 -1.88
CA GLN A 134 12.06 4.93 -2.14
C GLN A 134 12.90 5.39 -0.94
N THR A 135 13.62 4.48 -0.31
CA THR A 135 14.55 4.81 0.76
C THR A 135 15.96 4.33 0.44
N TYR A 136 16.93 5.12 0.86
CA TYR A 136 18.35 4.85 0.69
C TYR A 136 19.04 5.06 2.02
N ASP A 137 19.75 4.05 2.48
CA ASP A 137 20.41 4.03 3.76
C ASP A 137 21.89 3.72 3.62
N VAL A 138 22.71 4.44 4.37
CA VAL A 138 24.13 4.15 4.55
C VAL A 138 24.43 4.13 6.05
N VAL A 139 25.00 3.04 6.51
CA VAL A 139 25.30 2.84 7.93
C VAL A 139 26.77 2.49 8.08
N PHE A 140 27.45 3.21 8.95
CA PHE A 140 28.79 2.85 9.42
C PHE A 140 28.70 2.39 10.87
N LYS A 141 29.23 1.21 11.17
CA LYS A 141 29.29 0.63 12.51
C LYS A 141 30.73 0.40 12.90
N HIS A 142 31.07 0.84 14.13
CA HIS A 142 32.33 0.54 14.80
C HIS A 142 32.08 -0.13 16.14
N ASP A 143 32.63 -1.33 16.34
CA ASP A 143 32.58 -2.05 17.62
C ASP A 143 33.88 -1.78 18.41
N PHE A 144 33.77 -1.24 19.63
CA PHE A 144 34.89 -0.98 20.52
C PHE A 144 35.40 -2.27 21.18
N ASP A 145 36.59 -2.20 21.81
CA ASP A 145 37.16 -3.35 22.52
C ASP A 145 36.38 -3.75 23.77
N LYS A 146 35.68 -2.79 24.37
CA LYS A 146 34.84 -3.05 25.52
C LYS A 146 33.53 -3.69 25.06
N LYS A 147 33.18 -4.79 25.71
CA LYS A 147 31.97 -5.55 25.40
C LYS A 147 30.72 -4.66 25.41
N ASP A 148 29.88 -4.84 24.42
CA ASP A 148 28.59 -4.15 24.24
C ASP A 148 28.71 -2.62 24.00
N GLU A 149 29.92 -2.10 23.70
CA GLU A 149 30.11 -0.72 23.25
C GLU A 149 30.28 -0.66 21.72
N ASN A 150 29.44 0.14 21.05
CA ASN A 150 29.56 0.43 19.62
C ASN A 150 29.20 1.87 19.30
N LEU A 151 29.64 2.32 18.13
CA LEU A 151 29.22 3.57 17.49
C LEU A 151 28.57 3.22 16.18
N GLU A 152 27.36 3.76 15.95
CA GLU A 152 26.65 3.65 14.69
C GLU A 152 26.32 5.04 14.16
N LEU A 153 26.68 5.28 12.90
CA LEU A 153 26.35 6.49 12.16
C LEU A 153 25.48 6.08 10.99
N GLN A 154 24.27 6.61 10.92
CA GLN A 154 23.31 6.32 9.87
C GLN A 154 22.93 7.59 9.09
N PHE A 155 22.96 7.48 7.78
CA PHE A 155 22.36 8.44 6.86
C PHE A 155 21.19 7.77 6.16
N ASN A 156 20.05 8.42 6.18
CA ASN A 156 18.84 7.97 5.52
C ASN A 156 18.29 9.07 4.61
N TYR A 157 17.87 8.68 3.40
CA TYR A 157 17.11 9.52 2.49
C TYR A 157 15.85 8.79 2.06
N SER A 158 14.72 9.48 2.11
CA SER A 158 13.42 8.95 1.69
C SER A 158 12.75 9.89 0.71
N HIS A 159 12.13 9.31 -0.31
CA HIS A 159 11.32 10.02 -1.29
C HIS A 159 10.02 9.24 -1.53
N THR A 160 8.90 9.92 -1.42
CA THR A 160 7.58 9.32 -1.58
C THR A 160 6.77 10.14 -2.57
N VAL A 161 6.19 9.46 -3.55
CA VAL A 161 5.23 10.05 -4.50
C VAL A 161 3.94 9.24 -4.42
N SER A 162 2.82 9.92 -4.27
CA SER A 162 1.48 9.32 -4.26
C SER A 162 0.59 10.08 -5.23
N ASP A 163 0.01 9.35 -6.16
CA ASP A 163 -0.96 9.87 -7.13
C ASP A 163 -2.31 9.19 -6.91
N GLU A 164 -3.37 9.97 -6.82
CA GLU A 164 -4.74 9.47 -6.71
C GLU A 164 -5.67 10.18 -7.70
N ASN A 165 -6.49 9.39 -8.39
CA ASN A 165 -7.53 9.90 -9.25
C ASN A 165 -8.84 9.20 -8.90
N THR A 166 -9.89 9.95 -8.65
CA THR A 166 -11.22 9.42 -8.37
C THR A 166 -12.26 10.15 -9.21
N VAL A 167 -13.09 9.39 -9.88
CA VAL A 167 -14.27 9.87 -10.61
C VAL A 167 -15.50 9.45 -9.84
N TYR A 168 -16.38 10.38 -9.58
CA TYR A 168 -17.68 10.16 -8.94
C TYR A 168 -18.80 10.49 -9.93
N ASP A 169 -19.70 9.55 -10.11
CA ASP A 169 -20.97 9.76 -10.79
C ASP A 169 -22.10 9.68 -9.76
N GLU A 170 -22.83 10.77 -9.58
CA GLU A 170 -23.88 10.90 -8.61
C GLU A 170 -25.22 11.16 -9.28
N THR A 171 -26.20 10.34 -8.95
CA THR A 171 -27.59 10.50 -9.35
C THR A 171 -28.43 10.80 -8.13
N ILE A 172 -29.15 11.90 -8.15
CA ILE A 172 -30.12 12.29 -7.13
C ILE A 172 -31.51 12.22 -7.75
N SER A 173 -32.39 11.45 -7.17
CA SER A 173 -33.78 11.31 -7.62
C SER A 173 -34.76 11.54 -6.50
N ASN A 174 -35.87 12.18 -6.83
CA ASN A 174 -37.08 12.20 -6.02
C ASN A 174 -38.30 12.06 -6.95
N PRO A 175 -39.55 11.99 -6.43
CA PRO A 175 -40.72 11.83 -7.29
C PRO A 175 -40.94 12.94 -8.32
N THR A 176 -40.27 14.09 -8.18
CA THR A 176 -40.50 15.28 -9.03
C THR A 176 -39.36 15.61 -9.97
N PHE A 177 -38.13 15.14 -9.72
CA PHE A 177 -36.96 15.41 -10.57
C PHE A 177 -35.86 14.35 -10.45
N ASN A 178 -35.01 14.25 -11.50
CA ASN A 178 -33.76 13.54 -11.50
C ASN A 178 -32.63 14.51 -11.83
N PHE A 179 -31.50 14.34 -11.16
CA PHE A 179 -30.30 15.14 -11.38
C PHE A 179 -29.07 14.24 -11.36
N ASP A 180 -28.24 14.37 -12.40
CA ASP A 180 -27.00 13.64 -12.53
C ASP A 180 -25.81 14.59 -12.51
N ARG A 181 -24.74 14.19 -11.84
CA ARG A 181 -23.52 14.96 -11.71
C ARG A 181 -22.29 14.06 -11.72
N THR A 182 -21.30 14.44 -12.51
CA THR A 182 -19.97 13.81 -12.51
C THR A 182 -18.92 14.74 -11.91
N ASN A 183 -18.14 14.26 -10.95
CA ASN A 183 -17.04 14.97 -10.35
C ASN A 183 -15.76 14.18 -10.54
N LEU A 184 -14.67 14.88 -10.87
CA LEU A 184 -13.33 14.33 -10.94
C LEU A 184 -12.48 14.94 -9.82
N VAL A 185 -11.91 14.09 -8.98
CA VAL A 185 -10.95 14.47 -7.94
C VAL A 185 -9.58 13.88 -8.32
N LYS A 186 -8.57 14.72 -8.34
CA LYS A 186 -7.17 14.32 -8.56
C LYS A 186 -6.32 14.86 -7.45
N GLY A 187 -5.41 14.04 -6.95
CA GLY A 187 -4.42 14.42 -5.96
C GLY A 187 -3.06 13.84 -6.31
N THR A 188 -2.01 14.65 -6.17
CA THR A 188 -0.61 14.21 -6.24
C THR A 188 0.10 14.76 -5.02
N THR A 189 0.82 13.89 -4.30
CA THR A 189 1.64 14.26 -3.16
C THR A 189 3.06 13.80 -3.40
N ASP A 190 4.02 14.70 -3.21
CA ASP A 190 5.46 14.46 -3.33
C ASP A 190 6.15 14.92 -2.03
N HIS A 191 6.94 14.02 -1.40
CA HIS A 191 7.64 14.23 -0.13
C HIS A 191 9.07 13.70 -0.14
#